data_9202983f151e885367eed49581e52c03
#
_entry.id   9202983f151e885367eed49581e52c03
#
_cell.length_a   1.000
_cell.length_b   1.000
_cell.length_c   1.000
_cell.angle_alpha   90.00
_cell.angle_beta   90.00
_cell.angle_gamma   90.00
#
_symmetry.space_group_name_H-M   'P 1'
#
loop_
_entity.id
_entity.type
_entity.pdbx_description
1 polymer ?
#
loop_
_entity_poly.entity_id
_entity_poly.type
_entity_poly.pdbx_seq_one_letter_code
_entity_poly.pdbx_strand_id
1 'polypeptide(L)'
;MATDSWINETLYAAWGQRFRVKRELARVQSDFQDIVVFESETHGRVMLLDGVVQITEGDEFVYQEMITHVPILAHGAAKRVLIIGAGDGGVLKRVLQHRGVEKAVMVEIDGEVVRLSKEFLPGIGGNAWNDPRAEVIIGDGIDYVRVAPAESFDVIIVDSTDPIGVGEVLFTDEFYANAARILSPRGLIVNQCGVPFMQADELHETSRRRAKSFPDNWAYLAAVPTYVGGFMTLGWAAKDAACRAVATAEIRRRAEASGILGTTRYWTPEIHTGAFNLPPYIAENLPGA
;
A
#
# COMPACT_ATOMS: atom_id res chain seq x y z
N MET A 1 -5.60 -0.12 37.95
CA MET A 1 -4.45 0.80 37.81
C MET A 1 -4.05 0.71 36.36
N ALA A 2 -4.05 1.81 35.61
CA ALA A 2 -3.53 1.80 34.24
C ALA A 2 -2.03 1.43 34.35
N THR A 3 -1.63 0.36 33.72
CA THR A 3 -0.22 0.00 33.59
C THR A 3 0.45 1.08 32.75
N ASP A 4 1.50 1.73 33.26
CA ASP A 4 2.30 2.69 32.50
C ASP A 4 3.17 1.92 31.49
N SER A 5 2.49 1.25 30.55
CA SER A 5 3.07 0.33 29.59
C SER A 5 3.24 1.03 28.24
N TRP A 6 4.45 0.97 27.71
CA TRP A 6 4.82 1.52 26.41
C TRP A 6 5.32 0.40 25.49
N ILE A 7 4.90 0.43 24.23
CA ILE A 7 5.49 -0.37 23.17
C ILE A 7 6.35 0.55 22.31
N ASN A 8 7.61 0.15 22.11
CA ASN A 8 8.54 0.85 21.22
C ASN A 8 8.54 0.17 19.85
N GLU A 9 8.51 0.96 18.80
CA GLU A 9 8.79 0.47 17.46
C GLU A 9 10.29 0.14 17.31
N THR A 10 10.60 -0.85 16.50
CA THR A 10 11.97 -1.40 16.36
C THR A 10 12.54 -1.26 14.94
N LEU A 11 11.87 -0.55 14.02
CA LEU A 11 12.29 -0.43 12.61
C LEU A 11 13.69 0.17 12.46
N TYR A 12 14.00 1.23 13.23
CA TYR A 12 15.31 1.87 13.19
C TYR A 12 16.02 1.75 14.55
N ALA A 13 17.31 1.39 14.52
CA ALA A 13 18.09 1.15 15.74
C ALA A 13 18.32 2.41 16.59
N ALA A 14 18.33 3.60 15.98
CA ALA A 14 18.72 4.86 16.64
C ALA A 14 17.60 5.90 16.69
N TRP A 15 16.46 5.63 16.05
CA TRP A 15 15.32 6.54 16.02
C TRP A 15 14.03 5.78 15.87
N GLY A 16 12.97 6.22 16.52
CA GLY A 16 11.68 5.52 16.45
C GLY A 16 10.60 6.25 17.23
N GLN A 17 9.46 5.60 17.30
CA GLN A 17 8.30 6.04 18.05
C GLN A 17 7.91 5.04 19.13
N ARG A 18 7.06 5.47 20.05
CA ARG A 18 6.48 4.60 21.07
C ARG A 18 5.02 4.95 21.31
N PHE A 19 4.24 3.94 21.65
CA PHE A 19 2.82 4.06 21.94
C PHE A 19 2.55 3.73 23.40
N ARG A 20 1.75 4.57 24.06
CA ARG A 20 1.22 4.22 25.37
C ARG A 20 0.07 3.26 25.22
N VAL A 21 0.21 2.09 25.83
CA VAL A 21 -0.72 0.97 25.68
C VAL A 21 -1.83 1.07 26.73
N LYS A 22 -3.07 1.08 26.30
CA LYS A 22 -4.22 0.88 27.19
C LYS A 22 -4.42 -0.60 27.50
N ARG A 23 -4.34 -1.44 26.47
CA ARG A 23 -4.56 -2.87 26.55
C ARG A 23 -3.99 -3.59 25.35
N GLU A 24 -3.24 -4.68 25.57
CA GLU A 24 -2.89 -5.64 24.52
C GLU A 24 -4.16 -6.45 24.20
N LEU A 25 -4.48 -6.60 22.92
CA LEU A 25 -5.65 -7.29 22.42
C LEU A 25 -5.31 -8.70 21.95
N ALA A 26 -4.17 -8.84 21.26
CA ALA A 26 -3.66 -10.12 20.77
C ALA A 26 -2.15 -10.07 20.61
N ARG A 27 -1.50 -11.22 20.80
CA ARG A 27 -0.11 -11.49 20.41
C ARG A 27 -0.05 -12.91 19.86
N VAL A 28 0.41 -13.05 18.62
CA VAL A 28 0.48 -14.33 17.92
C VAL A 28 1.79 -14.40 17.14
N GLN A 29 2.52 -15.50 17.30
CA GLN A 29 3.60 -15.87 16.41
C GLN A 29 3.00 -16.71 15.28
N SER A 30 2.96 -16.15 14.07
CA SER A 30 2.60 -16.91 12.87
C SER A 30 3.82 -17.67 12.31
N ASP A 31 3.63 -18.38 11.22
CA ASP A 31 4.75 -19.01 10.50
C ASP A 31 5.68 -17.96 9.84
N PHE A 32 5.26 -16.70 9.76
CA PHE A 32 5.95 -15.63 9.04
C PHE A 32 6.52 -14.55 9.98
N GLN A 33 5.81 -14.19 11.08
CA GLN A 33 6.14 -13.00 11.87
C GLN A 33 5.47 -12.98 13.25
N ASP A 34 5.99 -12.16 14.17
CA ASP A 34 5.34 -11.84 15.45
C ASP A 34 4.29 -10.74 15.22
N ILE A 35 3.03 -11.02 15.53
CA ILE A 35 1.91 -10.11 15.33
C ILE A 35 1.42 -9.63 16.68
N VAL A 36 1.41 -8.31 16.90
CA VAL A 36 0.87 -7.70 18.12
C VAL A 36 -0.23 -6.71 17.77
N VAL A 37 -1.40 -6.88 18.39
CA VAL A 37 -2.50 -5.92 18.30
C VAL A 37 -2.79 -5.35 19.66
N PHE A 38 -2.82 -4.03 19.77
CA PHE A 38 -3.11 -3.35 21.02
C PHE A 38 -3.96 -2.09 20.82
N GLU A 39 -4.64 -1.67 21.88
CA GLU A 39 -5.33 -0.37 21.95
C GLU A 39 -4.37 0.67 22.53
N SER A 40 -4.11 1.73 21.77
CA SER A 40 -3.29 2.86 22.21
C SER A 40 -4.14 3.98 22.79
N GLU A 41 -3.51 4.94 23.51
CA GLU A 41 -4.22 6.10 24.05
C GLU A 41 -4.62 7.13 22.97
N THR A 42 -3.89 7.18 21.86
CA THR A 42 -3.98 8.29 20.89
C THR A 42 -4.36 7.86 19.48
N HIS A 43 -4.01 6.65 19.05
CA HIS A 43 -4.15 6.21 17.65
C HIS A 43 -5.24 5.12 17.45
N GLY A 44 -6.07 4.84 18.49
CA GLY A 44 -6.99 3.73 18.44
C GLY A 44 -6.24 2.39 18.53
N ARG A 45 -6.69 1.41 17.78
CA ARG A 45 -6.02 0.10 17.70
C ARG A 45 -4.86 0.18 16.74
N VAL A 46 -3.78 -0.49 17.10
CA VAL A 46 -2.51 -0.53 16.39
C VAL A 46 -2.11 -1.98 16.17
N MET A 47 -1.62 -2.32 14.98
CA MET A 47 -1.00 -3.60 14.68
C MET A 47 0.47 -3.40 14.39
N LEU A 48 1.30 -4.23 15.03
CA LEU A 48 2.73 -4.36 14.75
C LEU A 48 2.99 -5.74 14.13
N LEU A 49 3.91 -5.77 13.18
CA LEU A 49 4.52 -6.98 12.64
C LEU A 49 6.02 -6.92 12.94
N ASP A 50 6.56 -7.93 13.63
CA ASP A 50 7.96 -7.97 14.09
C ASP A 50 8.40 -6.70 14.83
N GLY A 51 7.49 -6.08 15.58
CA GLY A 51 7.74 -4.85 16.34
C GLY A 51 7.70 -3.56 15.50
N VAL A 52 7.34 -3.63 14.22
CA VAL A 52 7.20 -2.48 13.31
C VAL A 52 5.72 -2.13 13.13
N VAL A 53 5.38 -0.84 13.22
CA VAL A 53 4.02 -0.35 13.01
C VAL A 53 3.60 -0.57 11.57
N GLN A 54 2.53 -1.33 11.37
CA GLN A 54 1.94 -1.53 10.05
C GLN A 54 0.71 -0.66 9.84
N ILE A 55 -0.13 -0.54 10.87
CA ILE A 55 -1.39 0.21 10.75
C ILE A 55 -1.87 0.72 12.11
N THR A 56 -2.50 1.89 12.08
CA THR A 56 -3.29 2.42 13.19
C THR A 56 -4.68 2.86 12.71
N GLU A 57 -5.71 2.73 13.54
CA GLU A 57 -7.05 3.27 13.22
C GLU A 57 -7.05 4.80 13.08
N GLY A 58 -6.05 5.46 13.64
CA GLY A 58 -5.96 6.93 13.67
C GLY A 58 -5.60 7.55 12.33
N ASP A 59 -4.72 6.92 11.54
CA ASP A 59 -4.15 7.51 10.33
C ASP A 59 -4.12 6.59 9.10
N GLU A 60 -4.67 5.37 9.16
CA GLU A 60 -4.72 4.40 8.06
C GLU A 60 -5.14 5.02 6.73
N PHE A 61 -6.09 5.96 6.82
CA PHE A 61 -6.69 6.58 5.64
C PHE A 61 -5.67 7.33 4.78
N VAL A 62 -4.61 7.87 5.37
CA VAL A 62 -3.58 8.62 4.62
C VAL A 62 -2.89 7.69 3.63
N TYR A 63 -2.38 6.57 4.12
CA TYR A 63 -1.67 5.60 3.31
C TYR A 63 -2.61 4.90 2.33
N GLN A 64 -3.71 4.34 2.84
CA GLN A 64 -4.61 3.50 2.06
C GLN A 64 -5.33 4.26 0.95
N GLU A 65 -5.69 5.54 1.18
CA GLU A 65 -6.26 6.38 0.14
C GLU A 65 -5.24 6.70 -0.95
N MET A 66 -3.99 6.98 -0.59
CA MET A 66 -2.96 7.32 -1.56
C MET A 66 -2.52 6.12 -2.39
N ILE A 67 -2.26 4.97 -1.77
CA ILE A 67 -1.82 3.77 -2.51
C ILE A 67 -2.92 3.23 -3.42
N THR A 68 -4.20 3.52 -3.12
CA THR A 68 -5.35 2.99 -3.87
C THR A 68 -5.91 3.97 -4.88
N HIS A 69 -6.29 5.18 -4.44
CA HIS A 69 -7.03 6.11 -5.31
C HIS A 69 -6.15 6.72 -6.40
N VAL A 70 -4.86 6.95 -6.12
CA VAL A 70 -3.93 7.49 -7.11
C VAL A 70 -3.84 6.58 -8.34
N PRO A 71 -3.46 5.29 -8.24
CA PRO A 71 -3.31 4.44 -9.41
C PRO A 71 -4.63 4.17 -10.15
N ILE A 72 -5.72 3.94 -9.44
CA ILE A 72 -7.02 3.62 -10.08
C ILE A 72 -7.55 4.82 -10.86
N LEU A 73 -7.47 6.03 -10.30
CA LEU A 73 -7.95 7.24 -10.95
C LEU A 73 -7.00 7.71 -12.05
N ALA A 74 -5.70 7.49 -11.92
CA ALA A 74 -4.73 7.74 -12.98
C ALA A 74 -4.96 6.83 -14.20
N HIS A 75 -5.23 5.55 -13.99
CA HIS A 75 -5.62 4.62 -15.05
C HIS A 75 -6.95 5.03 -15.71
N GLY A 76 -7.93 5.40 -14.91
CA GLY A 76 -9.21 5.99 -15.33
C GLY A 76 -10.26 5.01 -15.87
N ALA A 77 -9.90 3.73 -16.09
CA ALA A 77 -10.80 2.69 -16.58
C ALA A 77 -10.45 1.30 -15.97
N ALA A 78 -9.84 1.30 -14.78
CA ALA A 78 -9.46 0.06 -14.09
C ALA A 78 -10.71 -0.73 -13.69
N LYS A 79 -10.76 -2.01 -14.09
CA LYS A 79 -11.83 -2.97 -13.78
C LYS A 79 -11.34 -4.11 -12.90
N ARG A 80 -10.09 -4.55 -13.10
CA ARG A 80 -9.49 -5.68 -12.42
C ARG A 80 -8.25 -5.22 -11.68
N VAL A 81 -8.29 -5.33 -10.35
CA VAL A 81 -7.21 -4.88 -9.47
C VAL A 81 -6.64 -6.08 -8.72
N LEU A 82 -5.33 -6.25 -8.77
CA LEU A 82 -4.59 -7.18 -7.94
C LEU A 82 -3.99 -6.41 -6.76
N ILE A 83 -4.14 -6.95 -5.56
CA ILE A 83 -3.55 -6.47 -4.32
C ILE A 83 -2.65 -7.58 -3.80
N ILE A 84 -1.40 -7.29 -3.52
CA ILE A 84 -0.44 -8.22 -2.93
C ILE A 84 -0.09 -7.70 -1.54
N GLY A 85 -0.31 -8.54 -0.51
CA GLY A 85 -0.29 -8.12 0.88
C GLY A 85 -1.60 -7.47 1.30
N ALA A 86 -1.54 -6.39 2.07
CA ALA A 86 -2.69 -5.64 2.57
C ALA A 86 -3.64 -6.45 3.47
N GLY A 87 -3.11 -7.37 4.28
CA GLY A 87 -3.86 -8.28 5.11
C GLY A 87 -4.81 -7.62 6.13
N ASP A 88 -4.68 -6.31 6.34
CA ASP A 88 -5.62 -5.51 7.15
C ASP A 88 -6.95 -5.24 6.42
N GLY A 89 -7.00 -5.41 5.09
CA GLY A 89 -8.18 -5.22 4.25
C GLY A 89 -8.54 -3.78 3.91
N GLY A 90 -7.75 -2.81 4.34
CA GLY A 90 -8.03 -1.40 4.08
C GLY A 90 -7.86 -1.02 2.61
N VAL A 91 -6.80 -1.50 1.96
CA VAL A 91 -6.61 -1.33 0.51
C VAL A 91 -7.75 -2.00 -0.25
N LEU A 92 -8.14 -3.22 0.13
CA LEU A 92 -9.28 -3.91 -0.48
C LEU A 92 -10.56 -3.07 -0.38
N LYS A 93 -10.84 -2.51 0.80
CA LYS A 93 -11.97 -1.60 1.02
C LYS A 93 -11.92 -0.38 0.11
N ARG A 94 -10.76 0.27 -0.02
CA ARG A 94 -10.60 1.46 -0.86
C ARG A 94 -10.74 1.13 -2.35
N VAL A 95 -10.23 -0.01 -2.82
CA VAL A 95 -10.41 -0.50 -4.19
C VAL A 95 -11.90 -0.68 -4.51
N LEU A 96 -12.64 -1.32 -3.62
CA LEU A 96 -14.06 -1.62 -3.81
C LEU A 96 -15.00 -0.40 -3.68
N GLN A 97 -14.51 0.74 -3.17
CA GLN A 97 -15.23 2.02 -3.23
C GLN A 97 -15.36 2.53 -4.67
N HIS A 98 -14.46 2.14 -5.57
CA HIS A 98 -14.54 2.54 -6.97
C HIS A 98 -15.64 1.76 -7.71
N ARG A 99 -16.67 2.47 -8.19
CA ARG A 99 -17.81 1.88 -8.90
C ARG A 99 -17.43 1.15 -10.18
N GLY A 100 -16.32 1.55 -10.83
CA GLY A 100 -15.84 0.97 -12.07
C GLY A 100 -15.09 -0.36 -11.87
N VAL A 101 -14.66 -0.68 -10.65
CA VAL A 101 -13.96 -1.94 -10.36
C VAL A 101 -14.95 -3.10 -10.37
N GLU A 102 -14.68 -4.08 -11.21
CA GLU A 102 -15.49 -5.27 -11.39
C GLU A 102 -14.95 -6.46 -10.57
N LYS A 103 -13.63 -6.51 -10.35
CA LYS A 103 -12.97 -7.55 -9.57
C LYS A 103 -11.73 -7.01 -8.83
N ALA A 104 -11.61 -7.33 -7.56
CA ALA A 104 -10.44 -7.13 -6.72
C ALA A 104 -9.96 -8.49 -6.19
N VAL A 105 -8.74 -8.87 -6.53
CA VAL A 105 -8.07 -10.06 -6.00
C VAL A 105 -7.03 -9.59 -5.00
N MET A 106 -7.09 -10.10 -3.77
CA MET A 106 -6.10 -9.83 -2.73
C MET A 106 -5.39 -11.13 -2.38
N VAL A 107 -4.06 -11.13 -2.46
CA VAL A 107 -3.22 -12.28 -2.14
C VAL A 107 -2.35 -11.90 -0.95
N GLU A 108 -2.63 -12.51 0.20
CA GLU A 108 -1.94 -12.28 1.47
C GLU A 108 -1.25 -13.57 1.92
N ILE A 109 0.04 -13.48 2.24
CA ILE A 109 0.81 -14.67 2.62
C ILE A 109 0.45 -15.15 4.02
N ASP A 110 0.16 -14.23 4.94
CA ASP A 110 -0.11 -14.53 6.35
C ASP A 110 -1.61 -14.50 6.68
N GLY A 111 -2.22 -15.66 6.74
CA GLY A 111 -3.63 -15.79 7.11
C GLY A 111 -3.97 -15.30 8.52
N GLU A 112 -2.99 -15.27 9.45
CA GLU A 112 -3.18 -14.74 10.80
C GLU A 112 -3.34 -13.23 10.80
N VAL A 113 -2.63 -12.49 9.92
CA VAL A 113 -2.85 -11.04 9.74
C VAL A 113 -4.30 -10.77 9.33
N VAL A 114 -4.82 -11.51 8.34
CA VAL A 114 -6.22 -11.38 7.91
C VAL A 114 -7.21 -11.71 9.02
N ARG A 115 -6.96 -12.79 9.77
CA ARG A 115 -7.82 -13.22 10.88
C ARG A 115 -7.87 -12.16 11.99
N LEU A 116 -6.70 -11.70 12.44
CA LEU A 116 -6.60 -10.70 13.51
C LEU A 116 -7.17 -9.34 13.09
N SER A 117 -6.99 -8.96 11.83
CA SER A 117 -7.57 -7.73 11.27
C SER A 117 -9.09 -7.76 11.27
N LYS A 118 -9.70 -8.87 10.85
CA LYS A 118 -11.17 -9.05 10.92
C LYS A 118 -11.68 -8.99 12.37
N GLU A 119 -10.96 -9.56 13.31
CA GLU A 119 -11.37 -9.64 14.71
C GLU A 119 -11.14 -8.32 15.46
N PHE A 120 -9.96 -7.73 15.32
CA PHE A 120 -9.54 -6.60 16.14
C PHE A 120 -9.52 -5.25 15.42
N LEU A 121 -9.53 -5.21 14.09
CA LEU A 121 -9.55 -3.99 13.28
C LEU A 121 -10.76 -3.93 12.33
N PRO A 122 -11.98 -4.26 12.78
CA PRO A 122 -13.14 -4.44 11.91
C PRO A 122 -13.51 -3.18 11.12
N GLY A 123 -13.13 -1.98 11.59
CA GLY A 123 -13.37 -0.71 10.90
C GLY A 123 -12.49 -0.53 9.66
N ILE A 124 -11.32 -1.16 9.60
CA ILE A 124 -10.35 -1.03 8.52
C ILE A 124 -10.90 -1.69 7.25
N GLY A 125 -11.00 -3.00 7.20
CA GLY A 125 -11.52 -3.73 6.04
C GLY A 125 -13.04 -3.61 5.86
N GLY A 126 -13.77 -3.45 6.98
CA GLY A 126 -15.22 -3.28 6.96
C GLY A 126 -15.96 -4.40 6.21
N ASN A 127 -16.90 -4.01 5.36
CA ASN A 127 -17.69 -4.95 4.54
C ASN A 127 -16.94 -5.46 3.30
N ALA A 128 -15.75 -4.97 3.01
CA ALA A 128 -14.99 -5.38 1.82
C ALA A 128 -14.71 -6.88 1.78
N TRP A 129 -14.57 -7.51 2.93
CA TRP A 129 -14.37 -8.96 3.06
C TRP A 129 -15.50 -9.81 2.48
N ASN A 130 -16.70 -9.25 2.38
CA ASN A 130 -17.90 -9.93 1.91
C ASN A 130 -18.45 -9.35 0.59
N ASP A 131 -17.72 -8.41 -0.03
CA ASP A 131 -18.13 -7.83 -1.33
C ASP A 131 -18.00 -8.91 -2.41
N PRO A 132 -19.04 -9.15 -3.25
CA PRO A 132 -19.01 -10.18 -4.26
C PRO A 132 -17.94 -9.96 -5.36
N ARG A 133 -17.36 -8.77 -5.45
CA ARG A 133 -16.24 -8.44 -6.34
C ARG A 133 -14.88 -8.81 -5.74
N ALA A 134 -14.82 -9.07 -4.42
CA ALA A 134 -13.60 -9.43 -3.72
C ALA A 134 -13.29 -10.92 -3.83
N GLU A 135 -12.03 -11.24 -4.07
CA GLU A 135 -11.46 -12.57 -3.91
C GLU A 135 -10.23 -12.47 -3.03
N VAL A 136 -10.26 -13.10 -1.85
CA VAL A 136 -9.15 -13.11 -0.90
C VAL A 136 -8.51 -14.50 -0.91
N ILE A 137 -7.22 -14.53 -1.22
CA ILE A 137 -6.41 -15.74 -1.33
C ILE A 137 -5.32 -15.68 -0.28
N ILE A 138 -5.21 -16.70 0.56
CA ILE A 138 -4.07 -16.88 1.44
C ILE A 138 -3.01 -17.65 0.65
N GLY A 139 -1.87 -17.00 0.38
CA GLY A 139 -0.81 -17.58 -0.44
C GLY A 139 0.29 -16.58 -0.82
N ASP A 140 1.26 -17.08 -1.57
CA ASP A 140 2.40 -16.30 -2.04
C ASP A 140 2.02 -15.44 -3.26
N GLY A 141 2.15 -14.10 -3.13
CA GLY A 141 1.87 -13.14 -4.20
C GLY A 141 2.79 -13.28 -5.41
N ILE A 142 4.04 -13.73 -5.21
CA ILE A 142 5.01 -13.96 -6.30
C ILE A 142 4.57 -15.15 -7.15
N ASP A 143 4.22 -16.25 -6.49
CA ASP A 143 3.72 -17.44 -7.17
C ASP A 143 2.42 -17.12 -7.93
N TYR A 144 1.55 -16.31 -7.32
CA TYR A 144 0.33 -15.86 -7.99
C TYR A 144 0.64 -15.07 -9.26
N VAL A 145 1.52 -14.07 -9.18
CA VAL A 145 1.92 -13.22 -10.34
C VAL A 145 2.60 -14.05 -11.42
N ARG A 146 3.42 -15.04 -11.04
CA ARG A 146 4.13 -15.91 -11.97
C ARG A 146 3.17 -16.74 -12.84
N VAL A 147 2.07 -17.24 -12.27
CA VAL A 147 1.13 -18.13 -12.98
C VAL A 147 -0.09 -17.42 -13.55
N ALA A 148 -0.40 -16.20 -13.13
CA ALA A 148 -1.54 -15.44 -13.61
C ALA A 148 -1.46 -15.23 -15.14
N PRO A 149 -2.59 -15.26 -15.86
CA PRO A 149 -2.62 -15.03 -17.31
C PRO A 149 -2.09 -13.63 -17.69
N ALA A 150 -1.52 -13.50 -18.88
CA ALA A 150 -1.15 -12.20 -19.42
C ALA A 150 -2.38 -11.28 -19.51
N GLU A 151 -2.15 -9.97 -19.28
CA GLU A 151 -3.18 -8.91 -19.41
C GLU A 151 -4.43 -9.14 -18.55
N SER A 152 -4.28 -9.82 -17.41
CA SER A 152 -5.40 -10.16 -16.51
C SER A 152 -5.76 -9.04 -15.53
N PHE A 153 -4.90 -8.03 -15.34
CA PHE A 153 -5.13 -6.93 -14.40
C PHE A 153 -4.86 -5.56 -15.04
N ASP A 154 -5.55 -4.55 -14.54
CA ASP A 154 -5.39 -3.15 -14.96
C ASP A 154 -4.51 -2.37 -13.99
N VAL A 155 -4.59 -2.70 -12.70
CA VAL A 155 -3.77 -2.10 -11.64
C VAL A 155 -3.28 -3.21 -10.71
N ILE A 156 -2.00 -3.14 -10.34
CA ILE A 156 -1.41 -3.95 -9.28
C ILE A 156 -1.02 -3.00 -8.14
N ILE A 157 -1.42 -3.34 -6.91
CA ILE A 157 -1.05 -2.64 -5.69
C ILE A 157 -0.26 -3.62 -4.83
N VAL A 158 1.00 -3.30 -4.51
CA VAL A 158 1.84 -4.09 -3.60
C VAL A 158 1.95 -3.34 -2.29
N ASP A 159 1.25 -3.86 -1.31
CA ASP A 159 1.19 -3.35 0.06
C ASP A 159 1.75 -4.43 1.00
N SER A 160 3.07 -4.58 0.96
CA SER A 160 3.83 -5.53 1.76
C SER A 160 4.64 -4.81 2.83
N THR A 161 5.21 -5.56 3.77
CA THR A 161 6.28 -5.06 4.64
C THR A 161 7.48 -4.58 3.82
N ASP A 162 8.38 -3.83 4.44
CA ASP A 162 9.66 -3.42 3.86
C ASP A 162 10.39 -4.63 3.23
N PRO A 163 11.33 -4.42 2.28
CA PRO A 163 12.06 -5.50 1.62
C PRO A 163 13.06 -6.20 2.57
N ILE A 164 12.55 -6.62 3.71
CA ILE A 164 13.24 -7.35 4.79
C ILE A 164 12.47 -8.65 5.03
N GLY A 165 13.17 -9.77 5.11
CA GLY A 165 12.53 -11.07 5.35
C GLY A 165 11.59 -11.50 4.21
N VAL A 166 10.32 -11.75 4.52
CA VAL A 166 9.34 -12.25 3.54
C VAL A 166 9.01 -11.24 2.43
N GLY A 167 9.20 -9.94 2.66
CA GLY A 167 8.93 -8.87 1.67
C GLY A 167 10.03 -8.74 0.61
N GLU A 168 11.27 -9.19 0.86
CA GLU A 168 12.43 -8.95 -0.03
C GLU A 168 12.22 -9.43 -1.46
N VAL A 169 11.54 -10.54 -1.64
CA VAL A 169 11.30 -11.20 -2.93
C VAL A 169 10.29 -10.49 -3.83
N LEU A 170 9.44 -9.60 -3.28
CA LEU A 170 8.47 -8.78 -4.05
C LEU A 170 9.10 -7.59 -4.78
N PHE A 171 10.42 -7.43 -4.69
CA PHE A 171 11.11 -6.29 -5.28
C PHE A 171 12.19 -6.73 -6.29
N THR A 172 12.11 -7.96 -6.84
CA THR A 172 13.06 -8.52 -7.80
C THR A 172 12.77 -8.09 -9.25
N ASP A 173 13.78 -8.15 -10.12
CA ASP A 173 13.61 -7.93 -11.56
C ASP A 173 12.58 -8.90 -12.17
N GLU A 174 12.60 -10.16 -11.73
CA GLU A 174 11.67 -11.20 -12.20
C GLU A 174 10.23 -10.89 -11.80
N PHE A 175 10.01 -10.42 -10.56
CA PHE A 175 8.69 -10.00 -10.10
C PHE A 175 8.14 -8.87 -10.98
N TYR A 176 8.92 -7.81 -11.24
CA TYR A 176 8.47 -6.69 -12.08
C TYR A 176 8.23 -7.09 -13.53
N ALA A 177 9.04 -8.01 -14.10
CA ALA A 177 8.80 -8.55 -15.43
C ALA A 177 7.48 -9.34 -15.51
N ASN A 178 7.20 -10.18 -14.51
CA ASN A 178 5.94 -10.92 -14.42
C ASN A 178 4.75 -9.98 -14.17
N ALA A 179 4.88 -8.97 -13.31
CA ALA A 179 3.88 -7.95 -13.09
C ALA A 179 3.55 -7.19 -14.40
N ALA A 180 4.57 -6.81 -15.16
CA ALA A 180 4.37 -6.20 -16.46
C ALA A 180 3.64 -7.13 -17.44
N ARG A 181 3.93 -8.44 -17.43
CA ARG A 181 3.27 -9.43 -18.30
C ARG A 181 1.77 -9.55 -18.01
N ILE A 182 1.38 -9.60 -16.73
CA ILE A 182 -0.04 -9.76 -16.34
C ILE A 182 -0.85 -8.47 -16.37
N LEU A 183 -0.20 -7.30 -16.49
CA LEU A 183 -0.87 -6.01 -16.67
C LEU A 183 -1.36 -5.82 -18.10
N SER A 184 -2.56 -5.25 -18.24
CA SER A 184 -3.14 -4.82 -19.51
C SER A 184 -2.25 -3.78 -20.22
N PRO A 185 -2.48 -3.45 -21.51
CA PRO A 185 -1.61 -2.52 -22.27
C PRO A 185 -1.45 -1.13 -21.64
N ARG A 186 -2.42 -0.66 -20.86
CA ARG A 186 -2.35 0.59 -20.09
C ARG A 186 -2.12 0.35 -18.60
N GLY A 187 -1.84 -0.88 -18.22
CA GLY A 187 -1.73 -1.27 -16.82
C GLY A 187 -0.56 -0.61 -16.11
N LEU A 188 -0.72 -0.47 -14.81
CA LEU A 188 0.28 0.13 -13.92
C LEU A 188 0.38 -0.62 -12.58
N ILE A 189 1.51 -0.46 -11.93
CA ILE A 189 1.80 -1.01 -10.61
C ILE A 189 2.23 0.11 -9.67
N VAL A 190 1.77 0.04 -8.44
CA VAL A 190 2.28 0.84 -7.32
C VAL A 190 2.70 -0.08 -6.19
N ASN A 191 3.74 0.34 -5.46
CA ASN A 191 4.20 -0.38 -4.28
C ASN A 191 4.67 0.60 -3.21
N GLN A 192 4.63 0.19 -1.95
CA GLN A 192 5.31 0.92 -0.89
C GLN A 192 6.83 0.95 -1.18
N CYS A 193 7.52 2.05 -0.82
CA CYS A 193 8.95 2.25 -1.03
C CYS A 193 9.62 2.94 0.16
N GLY A 194 9.13 2.67 1.36
CA GLY A 194 9.70 3.19 2.59
C GLY A 194 9.63 4.71 2.75
N VAL A 195 10.35 5.19 3.74
CA VAL A 195 10.52 6.62 4.06
C VAL A 195 11.91 7.05 3.63
N PRO A 196 12.10 7.78 2.52
CA PRO A 196 13.41 8.03 1.90
C PRO A 196 14.42 8.72 2.79
N PHE A 197 13.98 9.51 3.78
CA PHE A 197 14.89 10.11 4.75
C PHE A 197 15.70 9.05 5.53
N MET A 198 15.12 7.87 5.74
CA MET A 198 15.74 6.75 6.45
C MET A 198 16.09 5.58 5.53
N GLN A 199 15.37 5.42 4.42
CA GLN A 199 15.38 4.25 3.55
C GLN A 199 15.62 4.64 2.08
N ALA A 200 16.54 5.57 1.81
CA ALA A 200 16.84 6.06 0.46
C ALA A 200 17.26 4.92 -0.49
N ASP A 201 18.05 3.96 0.01
CA ASP A 201 18.52 2.82 -0.76
C ASP A 201 17.37 1.93 -1.24
N GLU A 202 16.31 1.79 -0.44
CA GLU A 202 15.11 1.03 -0.83
C GLU A 202 14.41 1.67 -2.02
N LEU A 203 14.16 2.97 -1.96
CA LEU A 203 13.57 3.71 -3.08
C LEU A 203 14.45 3.60 -4.33
N HIS A 204 15.77 3.76 -4.19
CA HIS A 204 16.72 3.66 -5.30
C HIS A 204 16.68 2.28 -5.97
N GLU A 205 16.86 1.21 -5.20
CA GLU A 205 16.94 -0.14 -5.73
C GLU A 205 15.62 -0.61 -6.35
N THR A 206 14.48 -0.36 -5.68
CA THR A 206 13.18 -0.75 -6.22
C THR A 206 12.85 0.04 -7.48
N SER A 207 13.18 1.34 -7.53
CA SER A 207 12.98 2.16 -8.72
C SER A 207 13.85 1.69 -9.89
N ARG A 208 15.13 1.39 -9.65
CA ARG A 208 16.06 0.86 -10.67
C ARG A 208 15.55 -0.46 -11.27
N ARG A 209 14.99 -1.33 -10.46
CA ARG A 209 14.41 -2.62 -10.91
C ARG A 209 13.15 -2.42 -11.72
N ARG A 210 12.21 -1.57 -11.27
CA ARG A 210 10.99 -1.23 -12.02
C ARG A 210 11.28 -0.65 -13.40
N ALA A 211 12.30 0.22 -13.50
CA ALA A 211 12.69 0.87 -14.75
C ALA A 211 13.07 -0.10 -15.86
N LYS A 212 13.46 -1.35 -15.54
CA LYS A 212 13.77 -2.37 -16.54
C LYS A 212 12.54 -2.93 -17.25
N SER A 213 11.38 -2.86 -16.63
CA SER A 213 10.15 -3.49 -17.13
C SER A 213 9.07 -2.49 -17.53
N PHE A 214 9.21 -1.22 -17.13
CA PHE A 214 8.19 -0.20 -17.37
C PHE A 214 8.80 1.08 -17.96
N PRO A 215 8.20 1.62 -19.03
CA PRO A 215 8.68 2.84 -19.68
C PRO A 215 8.44 4.12 -18.87
N ASP A 216 7.43 4.16 -18.01
CA ASP A 216 7.21 5.24 -17.05
C ASP A 216 7.47 4.68 -15.65
N ASN A 217 8.46 5.24 -14.95
CA ASN A 217 8.87 4.85 -13.62
C ASN A 217 9.15 6.10 -12.79
N TRP A 218 8.46 6.22 -11.64
CA TRP A 218 8.54 7.38 -10.77
C TRP A 218 8.17 6.99 -9.33
N ALA A 219 7.91 7.99 -8.48
CA ALA A 219 7.32 7.84 -7.16
C ALA A 219 6.38 9.01 -6.85
N TYR A 220 5.53 8.85 -5.83
CA TYR A 220 4.72 9.91 -5.27
C TYR A 220 4.66 9.80 -3.74
N LEU A 221 4.22 10.87 -3.08
CA LEU A 221 4.37 11.07 -1.64
C LEU A 221 3.04 10.90 -0.90
N ALA A 222 3.14 10.37 0.32
CA ALA A 222 2.07 10.41 1.32
C ALA A 222 2.67 10.81 2.68
N ALA A 223 2.04 11.75 3.40
CA ALA A 223 2.50 12.18 4.72
C ALA A 223 1.79 11.36 5.82
N VAL A 224 2.23 10.11 6.01
CA VAL A 224 1.65 9.19 6.99
C VAL A 224 2.22 9.49 8.38
N PRO A 225 1.39 9.92 9.36
CA PRO A 225 1.89 10.38 10.65
C PRO A 225 2.70 9.35 11.44
N THR A 226 2.30 8.08 11.37
CA THR A 226 2.95 7.00 12.12
C THR A 226 4.08 6.30 11.38
N TYR A 227 4.36 6.65 10.12
CA TYR A 227 5.57 6.20 9.41
C TYR A 227 6.67 7.25 9.59
N VAL A 228 7.45 7.09 10.68
CA VAL A 228 8.39 8.13 11.15
C VAL A 228 9.52 8.38 10.15
N GLY A 229 9.85 9.65 9.95
CA GLY A 229 10.94 10.08 9.07
C GLY A 229 10.53 11.05 7.97
N GLY A 230 9.27 11.46 7.91
CA GLY A 230 8.78 12.46 6.96
C GLY A 230 7.77 11.92 5.96
N PHE A 231 8.12 11.94 4.67
CA PHE A 231 7.22 11.42 3.65
C PHE A 231 7.43 9.92 3.43
N MET A 232 6.34 9.17 3.44
CA MET A 232 6.29 7.84 2.84
C MET A 232 6.30 7.99 1.32
N THR A 233 7.08 7.18 0.63
CA THR A 233 7.06 7.10 -0.83
C THR A 233 6.30 5.88 -1.32
N LEU A 234 5.54 6.11 -2.37
CA LEU A 234 4.82 5.09 -3.11
C LEU A 234 5.44 5.02 -4.50
N GLY A 235 6.05 3.89 -4.82
CA GLY A 235 6.67 3.66 -6.11
C GLY A 235 5.61 3.51 -7.19
N TRP A 236 5.87 4.11 -8.34
CA TRP A 236 5.00 4.13 -9.51
C TRP A 236 5.70 3.53 -10.71
N ALA A 237 5.02 2.63 -11.42
CA ALA A 237 5.45 2.22 -12.75
C ALA A 237 4.25 1.94 -13.66
N ALA A 238 4.29 2.41 -14.89
CA ALA A 238 3.19 2.29 -15.85
C ALA A 238 3.68 1.91 -17.25
N LYS A 239 2.85 1.14 -17.96
CA LYS A 239 3.07 0.84 -19.38
C LYS A 239 2.73 2.04 -20.28
N ASP A 240 1.86 2.94 -19.81
CA ASP A 240 1.44 4.16 -20.50
C ASP A 240 1.78 5.38 -19.62
N ALA A 241 2.78 6.16 -20.04
CA ALA A 241 3.21 7.37 -19.33
C ALA A 241 2.11 8.43 -19.21
N ALA A 242 1.08 8.40 -20.07
CA ALA A 242 -0.06 9.31 -19.98
C ALA A 242 -0.87 9.12 -18.68
N CYS A 243 -0.74 7.96 -18.02
CA CYS A 243 -1.40 7.72 -16.73
C CYS A 243 -0.92 8.68 -15.63
N ARG A 244 0.39 9.01 -15.60
CA ARG A 244 0.95 9.94 -14.61
C ARG A 244 0.70 11.42 -14.96
N ALA A 245 0.50 11.73 -16.23
CA ALA A 245 0.36 13.09 -16.74
C ALA A 245 -1.09 13.60 -16.77
N VAL A 246 -2.02 12.93 -16.10
CA VAL A 246 -3.44 13.31 -16.10
C VAL A 246 -3.65 14.60 -15.33
N ALA A 247 -4.30 15.58 -15.98
CA ALA A 247 -4.60 16.87 -15.37
C ALA A 247 -5.58 16.76 -14.18
N THR A 248 -5.41 17.62 -13.17
CA THR A 248 -6.24 17.65 -11.95
C THR A 248 -7.74 17.69 -12.26
N ALA A 249 -8.17 18.47 -13.26
CA ALA A 249 -9.57 18.56 -13.66
C ALA A 249 -10.12 17.21 -14.16
N GLU A 250 -9.33 16.44 -14.89
CA GLU A 250 -9.71 15.12 -15.36
C GLU A 250 -9.72 14.10 -14.20
N ILE A 251 -8.76 14.17 -13.27
CA ILE A 251 -8.77 13.36 -12.04
C ILE A 251 -10.04 13.63 -11.23
N ARG A 252 -10.44 14.91 -11.10
CA ARG A 252 -11.70 15.29 -10.44
C ARG A 252 -12.91 14.66 -11.10
N ARG A 253 -13.01 14.75 -12.42
CA ARG A 253 -14.11 14.15 -13.19
C ARG A 253 -14.17 12.62 -13.01
N ARG A 254 -13.01 11.96 -13.03
CA ARG A 254 -12.91 10.50 -12.81
C ARG A 254 -13.30 10.12 -11.39
N ALA A 255 -12.90 10.89 -10.39
CA ALA A 255 -13.25 10.67 -8.99
C ALA A 255 -14.76 10.82 -8.75
N GLU A 256 -15.39 11.80 -9.38
CA GLU A 256 -16.84 11.98 -9.34
C GLU A 256 -17.57 10.79 -9.97
N ALA A 257 -17.19 10.39 -11.19
CA ALA A 257 -17.76 9.23 -11.87
C ALA A 257 -17.55 7.91 -11.08
N SER A 258 -16.42 7.78 -10.44
CA SER A 258 -16.04 6.62 -9.62
C SER A 258 -16.74 6.58 -8.26
N GLY A 259 -17.33 7.69 -7.81
CA GLY A 259 -17.99 7.81 -6.51
C GLY A 259 -17.04 8.10 -5.34
N ILE A 260 -15.80 8.53 -5.61
CA ILE A 260 -14.77 8.80 -4.58
C ILE A 260 -14.80 10.27 -4.14
N LEU A 261 -15.14 11.20 -5.02
CA LEU A 261 -15.10 12.63 -4.70
C LEU A 261 -15.94 12.96 -3.47
N GLY A 262 -15.32 13.59 -2.47
CA GLY A 262 -15.96 13.99 -1.22
C GLY A 262 -16.16 12.86 -0.19
N THR A 263 -15.63 11.66 -0.44
CA THR A 263 -15.71 10.53 0.51
C THR A 263 -14.39 10.25 1.23
N THR A 264 -13.32 10.90 0.84
CA THR A 264 -11.95 10.73 1.36
C THR A 264 -11.65 11.70 2.50
N ARG A 265 -10.69 11.34 3.33
CA ARG A 265 -10.21 12.16 4.46
C ARG A 265 -8.89 12.87 4.16
N TYR A 266 -8.06 12.29 3.29
CA TYR A 266 -6.75 12.81 2.91
C TYR A 266 -6.66 13.10 1.41
N TRP A 267 -7.02 12.13 0.59
CA TRP A 267 -6.90 12.24 -0.85
C TRP A 267 -7.84 13.31 -1.43
N THR A 268 -7.30 14.17 -2.30
CA THR A 268 -8.06 15.06 -3.18
C THR A 268 -7.44 15.02 -4.58
N PRO A 269 -8.13 15.51 -5.63
CA PRO A 269 -7.54 15.65 -6.97
C PRO A 269 -6.27 16.49 -6.99
N GLU A 270 -6.16 17.50 -6.13
CA GLU A 270 -5.01 18.39 -6.00
C GLU A 270 -3.85 17.67 -5.30
N ILE A 271 -4.12 16.92 -4.23
CA ILE A 271 -3.12 16.08 -3.57
C ILE A 271 -2.63 15.00 -4.53
N HIS A 272 -3.53 14.36 -5.27
CA HIS A 272 -3.17 13.36 -6.28
C HIS A 272 -2.09 13.87 -7.25
N THR A 273 -2.34 15.01 -7.89
CA THR A 273 -1.39 15.55 -8.87
C THR A 273 -0.17 16.18 -8.21
N GLY A 274 -0.33 16.80 -7.04
CA GLY A 274 0.75 17.41 -6.27
C GLY A 274 1.72 16.41 -5.71
N ALA A 275 1.27 15.22 -5.34
CA ALA A 275 2.10 14.18 -4.72
C ALA A 275 3.25 13.69 -5.62
N PHE A 276 3.15 13.81 -6.93
CA PHE A 276 4.22 13.47 -7.87
C PHE A 276 5.35 14.51 -7.95
N ASN A 277 5.20 15.69 -7.32
CA ASN A 277 6.25 16.70 -7.23
C ASN A 277 7.17 16.38 -6.05
N LEU A 278 8.28 15.75 -6.34
CA LEU A 278 9.22 15.27 -5.33
C LEU A 278 10.20 16.38 -4.90
N PRO A 279 10.50 16.50 -3.60
CA PRO A 279 11.68 17.25 -3.14
C PRO A 279 12.97 16.71 -3.77
N PRO A 280 13.99 17.56 -4.02
CA PRO A 280 15.24 17.13 -4.68
C PRO A 280 15.91 15.93 -4.02
N TYR A 281 15.99 15.89 -2.68
CA TYR A 281 16.62 14.78 -1.94
C TYR A 281 15.91 13.43 -2.11
N ILE A 282 14.64 13.43 -2.52
CA ILE A 282 13.91 12.20 -2.86
C ILE A 282 14.08 11.89 -4.35
N ALA A 283 13.95 12.91 -5.21
CA ALA A 283 14.04 12.74 -6.65
C ALA A 283 15.40 12.15 -7.08
N GLU A 284 16.50 12.57 -6.46
CA GLU A 284 17.86 12.08 -6.77
C GLU A 284 18.04 10.57 -6.64
N ASN A 285 17.12 9.87 -5.92
CA ASN A 285 17.12 8.42 -5.79
C ASN A 285 16.40 7.71 -6.95
N LEU A 286 15.83 8.45 -7.90
CA LEU A 286 15.10 7.86 -9.02
C LEU A 286 15.98 7.88 -10.29
N PRO A 287 15.98 6.80 -11.11
CA PRO A 287 16.70 6.77 -12.38
C PRO A 287 16.22 7.87 -13.34
N GLY A 288 17.12 8.72 -13.78
CA GLY A 288 16.84 9.75 -14.80
C GLY A 288 16.13 10.99 -14.27
N ALA A 289 16.16 11.22 -12.95
CA ALA A 289 15.71 12.45 -12.33
C ALA A 289 16.73 13.59 -12.46
#